data_cdadc8fa6889ae92f4ac42e8b5909cd7
#
_entry.id   cdadc8fa6889ae92f4ac42e8b5909cd7
#
_cell.length_a   1.000
_cell.length_b   1.000
_cell.length_c   1.000
_cell.angle_alpha   90.00
_cell.angle_beta   90.00
_cell.angle_gamma   90.00
#
_symmetry.space_group_name_H-M   'P 1'
#
loop_
_entity.id
_entity.type
_entity.pdbx_description
1 polymer ?
#
loop_
_entity_poly.entity_id
_entity_poly.type
_entity_poly.pdbx_seq_one_letter_code
_entity_poly.pdbx_strand_id
1 'polypeptide(L)'
;MVKYRLKITDIVEEAFGTRTYYMEMPKDFVWEEGSHAHIGLEGYDKGEKPLSEWVRHMSIMTLPDENKIGFTTRKRENCSEFKQKLFDSKIGDEIVVFKPGSRMALRREKRPVVLISMGVGIATMRPLLLACDKDRVDIPVMLNINVDASGEFLYRNDLDQISSDCYRNYWLDKREKLHDMIEKSTIPENSIYYLVGSDTFIIDLIHRLKGKGVPIEDIMIDKKPEFISRFLM
;
A
#
# COMPACT_ATOMS: atom_id res chain seq x y z
N MET A 1 -17.79 5.28 -17.06
CA MET A 1 -17.00 5.03 -15.84
C MET A 1 -17.93 5.11 -14.64
N VAL A 2 -18.02 4.03 -13.87
CA VAL A 2 -18.86 3.98 -12.67
C VAL A 2 -18.15 4.75 -11.53
N LYS A 3 -18.91 5.56 -10.80
CA LYS A 3 -18.49 6.26 -9.59
C LYS A 3 -19.40 5.79 -8.45
N TYR A 4 -18.78 5.34 -7.37
CA TYR A 4 -19.49 4.90 -6.17
C TYR A 4 -19.41 6.00 -5.12
N ARG A 5 -20.58 6.51 -4.73
CA ARG A 5 -20.72 7.48 -3.62
C ARG A 5 -20.99 6.69 -2.35
N LEU A 6 -20.01 6.62 -1.50
CA LEU A 6 -19.98 5.76 -0.33
C LEU A 6 -19.89 6.59 0.93
N LYS A 7 -20.60 6.18 1.97
CA LYS A 7 -20.46 6.82 3.30
C LYS A 7 -19.26 6.26 4.04
N ILE A 8 -18.57 7.15 4.74
CA ILE A 8 -17.56 6.75 5.72
C ILE A 8 -18.30 6.06 6.86
N THR A 9 -17.96 4.80 7.10
CA THR A 9 -18.57 3.98 8.17
C THR A 9 -17.73 3.97 9.42
N ASP A 10 -16.42 4.16 9.29
CA ASP A 10 -15.48 4.21 10.42
C ASP A 10 -14.22 5.01 10.08
N ILE A 11 -13.60 5.61 11.10
CA ILE A 11 -12.34 6.33 11.01
C ILE A 11 -11.46 5.89 12.19
N VAL A 12 -10.36 5.23 11.88
CA VAL A 12 -9.42 4.74 12.88
C VAL A 12 -8.13 5.58 12.85
N GLU A 13 -7.75 6.15 13.98
CA GLU A 13 -6.43 6.76 14.17
C GLU A 13 -5.41 5.64 14.39
N GLU A 14 -4.62 5.34 13.37
CA GLU A 14 -3.64 4.23 13.41
C GLU A 14 -2.33 4.62 14.11
N ALA A 15 -1.94 5.89 13.95
CA ALA A 15 -0.77 6.52 14.55
C ALA A 15 -0.94 8.03 14.46
N PHE A 16 -0.09 8.79 15.11
CA PHE A 16 -0.18 10.26 15.08
C PHE A 16 -0.27 10.81 13.64
N GLY A 17 -1.37 11.49 13.36
CA GLY A 17 -1.66 12.06 12.04
C GLY A 17 -1.83 11.03 10.92
N THR A 18 -2.13 9.77 11.24
CA THR A 18 -2.34 8.69 10.28
C THR A 18 -3.69 8.04 10.54
N ARG A 19 -4.58 8.09 9.55
CA ARG A 19 -5.94 7.55 9.65
C ARG A 19 -6.25 6.55 8.58
N THR A 20 -6.99 5.52 8.96
CA THR A 20 -7.71 4.62 8.07
C THR A 20 -9.17 5.04 8.00
N TYR A 21 -9.69 5.16 6.79
CA TYR A 21 -11.09 5.43 6.49
C TYR A 21 -11.71 4.18 5.90
N TYR A 22 -12.80 3.73 6.50
CA TYR A 22 -13.59 2.61 6.00
C TYR A 22 -14.89 3.11 5.40
N MET A 23 -15.30 2.50 4.31
CA MET A 23 -16.56 2.73 3.62
C MET A 23 -17.29 1.42 3.41
N GLU A 24 -18.61 1.49 3.25
CA GLU A 24 -19.42 0.37 2.84
C GLU A 24 -18.96 -0.20 1.49
N MET A 25 -19.11 -1.52 1.31
CA MET A 25 -18.78 -2.19 0.05
C MET A 25 -20.03 -2.30 -0.84
N PRO A 26 -20.05 -1.64 -2.02
CA PRO A 26 -21.10 -1.85 -2.99
C PRO A 26 -21.03 -3.25 -3.60
N LYS A 27 -22.18 -3.84 -3.91
CA LYS A 27 -22.27 -5.21 -4.46
C LYS A 27 -21.47 -5.42 -5.74
N ASP A 28 -21.37 -4.38 -6.58
CA ASP A 28 -20.72 -4.44 -7.89
C ASP A 28 -19.29 -3.90 -7.89
N PHE A 29 -18.75 -3.57 -6.72
CA PHE A 29 -17.36 -3.11 -6.62
C PHE A 29 -16.43 -4.31 -6.41
N VAL A 30 -15.60 -4.57 -7.42
CA VAL A 30 -14.67 -5.71 -7.41
C VAL A 30 -13.25 -5.21 -7.38
N TRP A 31 -12.45 -5.79 -6.50
CA TRP A 31 -11.00 -5.56 -6.42
C TRP A 31 -10.29 -6.80 -5.91
N GLU A 32 -8.99 -6.83 -6.06
CA GLU A 32 -8.09 -7.90 -5.59
C GLU A 32 -7.00 -7.30 -4.70
N GLU A 33 -6.15 -8.12 -4.14
CA GLU A 33 -4.97 -7.66 -3.40
C GLU A 33 -4.08 -6.76 -4.28
N GLY A 34 -3.47 -5.73 -3.66
CA GLY A 34 -2.65 -4.76 -4.38
C GLY A 34 -3.43 -3.76 -5.24
N SER A 35 -4.76 -3.77 -5.14
CA SER A 35 -5.61 -2.80 -5.84
C SER A 35 -5.51 -1.40 -5.27
N HIS A 36 -5.76 -0.43 -6.14
CA HIS A 36 -5.91 0.99 -5.82
C HIS A 36 -7.20 1.54 -6.44
N ALA A 37 -7.64 2.68 -5.96
CA ALA A 37 -8.75 3.42 -6.55
C ALA A 37 -8.47 4.93 -6.53
N HIS A 38 -9.24 5.67 -7.31
CA HIS A 38 -9.33 7.11 -7.17
C HIS A 38 -10.33 7.43 -6.07
N ILE A 39 -9.89 8.22 -5.10
CA ILE A 39 -10.69 8.70 -3.98
C ILE A 39 -10.96 10.18 -4.20
N GLY A 40 -12.22 10.53 -4.40
CA GLY A 40 -12.69 11.91 -4.55
C GLY A 40 -13.45 12.35 -3.31
N LEU A 41 -13.22 13.59 -2.87
CA LEU A 41 -14.03 14.20 -1.81
C LEU A 41 -15.43 14.54 -2.33
N GLU A 42 -16.41 14.61 -1.43
CA GLU A 42 -17.75 15.04 -1.80
C GLU A 42 -17.71 16.38 -2.54
N GLY A 43 -18.47 16.47 -3.62
CA GLY A 43 -18.58 17.70 -4.41
C GLY A 43 -17.46 17.93 -5.43
N TYR A 44 -16.43 17.07 -5.52
CA TYR A 44 -15.33 17.25 -6.47
C TYR A 44 -15.78 17.31 -7.93
N ASP A 45 -16.93 16.75 -8.24
CA ASP A 45 -17.50 16.67 -9.60
C ASP A 45 -18.86 17.42 -9.74
N LYS A 46 -19.19 18.32 -8.82
CA LYS A 46 -20.45 19.11 -8.86
C LYS A 46 -20.36 20.36 -9.74
N GLY A 47 -19.15 20.82 -10.12
CA GLY A 47 -18.97 22.01 -10.99
C GLY A 47 -18.93 21.67 -12.49
N GLU A 48 -18.73 22.67 -13.34
CA GLU A 48 -18.56 22.50 -14.79
C GLU A 48 -17.40 21.55 -15.13
N LYS A 49 -16.34 21.59 -14.33
CA LYS A 49 -15.19 20.68 -14.42
C LYS A 49 -14.89 20.06 -13.06
N PRO A 50 -14.55 18.76 -13.04
CA PRO A 50 -14.13 18.12 -11.80
C PRO A 50 -12.87 18.76 -11.20
N LEU A 51 -12.87 18.96 -9.89
CA LEU A 51 -11.74 19.45 -9.12
C LEU A 51 -10.71 18.33 -8.93
N SER A 52 -9.73 18.28 -9.81
CA SER A 52 -8.69 17.23 -9.79
C SER A 52 -7.84 17.24 -8.51
N GLU A 53 -7.67 18.41 -7.89
CA GLU A 53 -6.98 18.61 -6.62
C GLU A 53 -7.72 17.94 -5.43
N TRP A 54 -9.01 17.66 -5.56
CA TRP A 54 -9.84 16.93 -4.60
C TRP A 54 -9.92 15.43 -4.88
N VAL A 55 -9.06 14.92 -5.75
CA VAL A 55 -8.96 13.49 -6.06
C VAL A 55 -7.56 13.00 -5.78
N ARG A 56 -7.44 11.83 -5.17
CA ARG A 56 -6.17 11.13 -4.96
C ARG A 56 -6.29 9.67 -5.34
N HIS A 57 -5.17 9.16 -5.83
CA HIS A 57 -4.97 7.75 -6.08
C HIS A 57 -4.48 7.11 -4.78
N MET A 58 -5.20 6.12 -4.28
CA MET A 58 -4.90 5.46 -3.01
C MET A 58 -5.04 3.96 -3.11
N SER A 59 -4.16 3.24 -2.42
CA SER A 59 -4.25 1.80 -2.31
C SER A 59 -5.46 1.41 -1.46
N ILE A 60 -6.18 0.39 -1.88
CA ILE A 60 -7.21 -0.25 -1.08
C ILE A 60 -6.50 -1.21 -0.14
N MET A 61 -6.61 -0.97 1.18
CA MET A 61 -5.88 -1.73 2.20
C MET A 61 -6.65 -2.93 2.74
N THR A 62 -7.89 -3.13 2.30
CA THR A 62 -8.76 -4.25 2.65
C THR A 62 -8.84 -5.27 1.51
N LEU A 63 -9.21 -6.50 1.86
CA LEU A 63 -9.64 -7.53 0.91
C LEU A 63 -11.18 -7.54 0.79
N PRO A 64 -11.75 -8.06 -0.32
CA PRO A 64 -13.21 -8.12 -0.51
C PRO A 64 -13.97 -8.82 0.60
N ASP A 65 -13.41 -9.87 1.18
CA ASP A 65 -14.05 -10.64 2.25
C ASP A 65 -14.04 -9.94 3.62
N GLU A 66 -13.34 -8.81 3.76
CA GLU A 66 -13.52 -7.90 4.90
C GLU A 66 -14.82 -7.08 4.81
N ASN A 67 -15.59 -7.20 3.72
CA ASN A 67 -16.88 -6.55 3.47
C ASN A 67 -16.87 -5.02 3.62
N LYS A 68 -15.74 -4.39 3.41
CA LYS A 68 -15.54 -2.94 3.48
C LYS A 68 -14.40 -2.50 2.58
N ILE A 69 -14.49 -1.28 2.07
CA ILE A 69 -13.39 -0.63 1.37
C ILE A 69 -12.64 0.22 2.38
N GLY A 70 -11.33 0.05 2.49
CA GLY A 70 -10.48 0.81 3.40
C GLY A 70 -9.28 1.44 2.69
N PHE A 71 -8.93 2.65 3.06
CA PHE A 71 -7.66 3.26 2.66
C PHE A 71 -7.04 4.02 3.83
N THR A 72 -5.71 4.07 3.88
CA THR A 72 -4.96 4.73 4.95
C THR A 72 -4.10 5.86 4.40
N THR A 73 -4.09 6.97 5.10
CA THR A 73 -3.27 8.12 4.71
C THR A 73 -2.70 8.85 5.92
N ARG A 74 -1.51 9.46 5.72
CA ARG A 74 -0.84 10.29 6.74
C ARG A 74 -0.93 11.76 6.35
N LYS A 75 -1.41 12.58 7.27
CA LYS A 75 -1.36 14.04 7.19
C LYS A 75 -0.03 14.55 7.77
N ARG A 76 0.61 15.46 7.05
CA ARG A 76 1.79 16.21 7.52
C ARG A 76 1.42 17.69 7.62
N GLU A 77 2.23 18.49 8.30
CA GLU A 77 1.98 19.93 8.45
C GLU A 77 1.68 20.62 7.10
N ASN A 78 2.54 20.43 6.11
CA ASN A 78 2.35 20.96 4.76
C ASN A 78 1.63 19.94 3.86
N CYS A 79 0.37 19.64 4.15
CA CYS A 79 -0.42 18.71 3.35
C CYS A 79 -1.28 19.41 2.30
N SER A 80 -1.73 18.67 1.28
CA SER A 80 -2.64 19.18 0.27
C SER A 80 -4.02 19.47 0.85
N GLU A 81 -4.79 20.37 0.22
CA GLU A 81 -6.18 20.65 0.56
C GLU A 81 -7.03 19.39 0.65
N PHE A 82 -6.84 18.43 -0.27
CA PHE A 82 -7.48 17.13 -0.19
C PHE A 82 -7.30 16.47 1.18
N LYS A 83 -6.07 16.42 1.69
CA LYS A 83 -5.79 15.80 2.99
C LYS A 83 -6.37 16.59 4.16
N GLN A 84 -6.36 17.93 4.07
CA GLN A 84 -7.00 18.75 5.10
C GLN A 84 -8.50 18.42 5.20
N LYS A 85 -9.23 18.53 4.09
CA LYS A 85 -10.65 18.21 4.01
C LYS A 85 -10.96 16.78 4.42
N LEU A 86 -10.15 15.82 3.99
CA LEU A 86 -10.34 14.42 4.38
C LEU A 86 -10.18 14.23 5.89
N PHE A 87 -9.23 14.91 6.53
CA PHE A 87 -9.03 14.84 7.98
C PHE A 87 -10.12 15.58 8.78
N ASP A 88 -10.84 16.49 8.16
CA ASP A 88 -12.00 17.16 8.73
C ASP A 88 -13.30 16.34 8.55
N SER A 89 -13.27 15.29 7.72
CA SER A 89 -14.42 14.41 7.48
C SER A 89 -14.79 13.58 8.70
N LYS A 90 -16.06 13.22 8.78
CA LYS A 90 -16.68 12.46 9.88
C LYS A 90 -17.35 11.21 9.36
N ILE A 91 -17.66 10.30 10.25
CA ILE A 91 -18.53 9.14 9.96
C ILE A 91 -19.87 9.67 9.42
N GLY A 92 -20.31 9.08 8.30
CA GLY A 92 -21.51 9.49 7.57
C GLY A 92 -21.26 10.44 6.39
N ASP A 93 -20.09 11.09 6.31
CA ASP A 93 -19.71 11.92 5.16
C ASP A 93 -19.48 11.07 3.92
N GLU A 94 -19.67 11.66 2.73
CA GLU A 94 -19.56 10.97 1.45
C GLU A 94 -18.13 11.02 0.88
N ILE A 95 -17.66 9.89 0.40
CA ILE A 95 -16.45 9.74 -0.40
C ILE A 95 -16.83 9.13 -1.76
N VAL A 96 -16.21 9.58 -2.83
CA VAL A 96 -16.44 9.03 -4.16
C VAL A 96 -15.28 8.12 -4.54
N VAL A 97 -15.57 6.84 -4.75
CA VAL A 97 -14.59 5.81 -5.15
C VAL A 97 -14.81 5.43 -6.62
N PHE A 98 -13.76 5.42 -7.42
CA PHE A 98 -13.86 5.11 -8.84
C PHE A 98 -12.53 4.63 -9.43
N LYS A 99 -12.59 4.05 -10.64
CA LYS A 99 -11.42 3.50 -11.35
C LYS A 99 -10.57 2.55 -10.48
N PRO A 100 -11.16 1.49 -9.91
CA PRO A 100 -10.33 0.46 -9.29
C PRO A 100 -9.39 -0.16 -10.33
N GLY A 101 -8.23 -0.57 -9.89
CA GLY A 101 -7.23 -1.26 -10.71
C GLY A 101 -6.11 -1.81 -9.84
N SER A 102 -5.34 -2.76 -10.34
CA SER A 102 -4.20 -3.32 -9.63
C SER A 102 -2.93 -3.18 -10.47
N ARG A 103 -1.81 -2.94 -9.78
CA ARG A 103 -0.44 -2.99 -10.31
C ARG A 103 0.48 -3.80 -9.42
N MET A 104 -0.06 -4.25 -8.30
CA MET A 104 0.70 -4.89 -7.23
C MET A 104 0.12 -6.26 -6.87
N ALA A 105 -0.66 -6.89 -7.78
CA ALA A 105 -1.16 -8.25 -7.56
C ALA A 105 0.00 -9.22 -7.29
N LEU A 106 -0.22 -10.21 -6.42
CA LEU A 106 0.79 -11.19 -6.06
C LEU A 106 1.19 -12.05 -7.26
N ARG A 107 2.48 -12.08 -7.54
CA ARG A 107 3.09 -13.02 -8.49
C ARG A 107 3.33 -14.35 -7.78
N ARG A 108 2.65 -15.39 -8.24
CA ARG A 108 2.71 -16.74 -7.69
C ARG A 108 3.56 -17.63 -8.62
N GLU A 109 4.89 -17.56 -8.43
CA GLU A 109 5.87 -18.14 -9.35
C GLU A 109 6.80 -19.16 -8.67
N LYS A 110 6.38 -19.75 -7.56
CA LYS A 110 7.19 -20.68 -6.74
C LYS A 110 8.51 -20.07 -6.26
N ARG A 111 8.49 -18.77 -6.05
CA ARG A 111 9.62 -17.94 -5.62
C ARG A 111 9.30 -17.19 -4.35
N PRO A 112 10.29 -16.86 -3.52
CA PRO A 112 10.07 -15.99 -2.37
C PRO A 112 9.54 -14.63 -2.79
N VAL A 113 8.66 -14.04 -1.97
CA VAL A 113 8.13 -12.69 -2.15
C VAL A 113 8.61 -11.80 -1.01
N VAL A 114 9.13 -10.63 -1.34
CA VAL A 114 9.65 -9.66 -0.39
C VAL A 114 8.93 -8.33 -0.56
N LEU A 115 8.16 -7.96 0.45
CA LEU A 115 7.40 -6.72 0.50
C LEU A 115 8.19 -5.69 1.32
N ILE A 116 8.66 -4.62 0.69
CA ILE A 116 9.41 -3.56 1.35
C ILE A 116 8.63 -2.27 1.28
N SER A 117 8.26 -1.73 2.43
CA SER A 117 7.46 -0.50 2.52
C SER A 117 8.08 0.52 3.48
N MET A 118 7.73 1.80 3.27
CA MET A 118 8.12 2.88 4.18
C MET A 118 6.86 3.59 4.71
N GLY A 119 6.77 3.67 6.04
CA GLY A 119 5.68 4.37 6.72
C GLY A 119 4.30 3.82 6.31
N VAL A 120 3.40 4.71 5.89
CA VAL A 120 2.04 4.36 5.45
C VAL A 120 1.99 3.46 4.20
N GLY A 121 3.13 3.25 3.52
CA GLY A 121 3.21 2.30 2.40
C GLY A 121 2.86 0.86 2.76
N ILE A 122 2.93 0.50 4.04
CA ILE A 122 2.46 -0.81 4.56
C ILE A 122 0.97 -1.04 4.25
N ALA A 123 0.16 0.01 4.08
CA ALA A 123 -1.24 -0.12 3.71
C ALA A 123 -1.45 -0.80 2.34
N THR A 124 -0.51 -0.63 1.41
CA THR A 124 -0.49 -1.36 0.13
C THR A 124 -0.10 -2.82 0.32
N MET A 125 0.79 -3.11 1.29
CA MET A 125 1.29 -4.46 1.54
C MET A 125 0.32 -5.33 2.36
N ARG A 126 -0.50 -4.73 3.24
CA ARG A 126 -1.45 -5.44 4.09
C ARG A 126 -2.34 -6.43 3.32
N PRO A 127 -3.05 -6.04 2.24
CA PRO A 127 -3.88 -6.99 1.50
C PRO A 127 -3.08 -8.11 0.83
N LEU A 128 -1.84 -7.85 0.39
CA LEU A 128 -0.95 -8.88 -0.17
C LEU A 128 -0.60 -9.93 0.89
N LEU A 129 -0.29 -9.48 2.12
CA LEU A 129 0.03 -10.35 3.24
C LEU A 129 -1.17 -11.22 3.64
N LEU A 130 -2.35 -10.61 3.77
CA LEU A 130 -3.58 -11.32 4.10
C LEU A 130 -4.01 -12.30 3.00
N ALA A 131 -3.86 -11.94 1.73
CA ALA A 131 -4.15 -12.83 0.61
C ALA A 131 -3.21 -14.04 0.58
N CYS A 132 -1.91 -13.81 0.84
CA CYS A 132 -0.95 -14.90 0.95
C CYS A 132 -1.21 -15.80 2.17
N ASP A 133 -1.64 -15.25 3.31
CA ASP A 133 -1.99 -16.05 4.48
C ASP A 133 -3.18 -16.99 4.21
N LYS A 134 -4.17 -16.53 3.47
CA LYS A 134 -5.34 -17.33 3.05
C LYS A 134 -4.99 -18.39 2.01
N ASP A 135 -4.14 -18.04 1.05
CA ASP A 135 -3.72 -18.93 -0.01
C ASP A 135 -2.22 -18.76 -0.28
N ARG A 136 -1.44 -19.78 0.08
CA ARG A 136 0.03 -19.82 -0.03
C ARG A 136 0.54 -20.53 -1.26
N VAL A 137 -0.36 -20.93 -2.15
CA VAL A 137 0.03 -21.62 -3.38
C VAL A 137 1.07 -20.83 -4.14
N ASP A 138 2.17 -21.47 -4.48
CA ASP A 138 3.30 -20.96 -5.25
C ASP A 138 4.04 -19.75 -4.61
N ILE A 139 3.91 -19.55 -3.29
CA ILE A 139 4.71 -18.58 -2.51
C ILE A 139 5.37 -19.33 -1.33
N PRO A 140 6.60 -19.84 -1.50
CA PRO A 140 7.25 -20.64 -0.46
C PRO A 140 7.68 -19.83 0.77
N VAL A 141 8.00 -18.55 0.56
CA VAL A 141 8.42 -17.63 1.65
C VAL A 141 7.89 -16.24 1.34
N MET A 142 7.35 -15.56 2.35
CA MET A 142 6.98 -14.15 2.29
C MET A 142 7.64 -13.36 3.41
N LEU A 143 8.41 -12.34 3.05
CA LEU A 143 8.99 -11.40 3.99
C LEU A 143 8.28 -10.05 3.89
N ASN A 144 7.86 -9.52 5.03
CA ASN A 144 7.38 -8.14 5.15
C ASN A 144 8.43 -7.31 5.88
N ILE A 145 8.89 -6.24 5.26
CA ILE A 145 9.86 -5.31 5.83
C ILE A 145 9.26 -3.91 5.77
N ASN A 146 8.90 -3.37 6.93
CA ASN A 146 8.41 -2.00 7.01
C ASN A 146 9.41 -1.11 7.75
N VAL A 147 9.73 0.04 7.15
CA VAL A 147 10.61 1.06 7.73
C VAL A 147 9.78 2.26 8.14
N ASP A 148 9.73 2.57 9.44
CA ASP A 148 9.12 3.81 9.93
C ASP A 148 9.95 4.42 11.07
N ALA A 149 10.49 5.61 10.83
CA ALA A 149 11.36 6.30 11.80
C ALA A 149 10.62 6.76 13.07
N SER A 150 9.28 6.79 13.06
CA SER A 150 8.49 7.08 14.27
C SER A 150 8.52 5.93 15.27
N GLY A 151 8.78 4.70 14.81
CA GLY A 151 8.61 3.48 15.60
C GLY A 151 7.14 3.05 15.77
N GLU A 152 6.19 3.83 15.25
CA GLU A 152 4.75 3.50 15.25
C GLU A 152 4.41 2.71 13.97
N PHE A 153 4.50 1.39 14.06
CA PHE A 153 4.27 0.50 12.93
C PHE A 153 2.79 0.19 12.78
N LEU A 154 2.21 0.63 11.66
CA LEU A 154 0.79 0.40 11.35
C LEU A 154 0.51 -1.10 11.18
N TYR A 155 -0.65 -1.55 11.65
CA TYR A 155 -1.13 -2.95 11.55
C TYR A 155 -0.21 -3.99 12.16
N ARG A 156 0.78 -3.59 12.96
CA ARG A 156 1.75 -4.53 13.54
C ARG A 156 1.07 -5.65 14.32
N ASN A 157 0.11 -5.29 15.16
CA ASN A 157 -0.59 -6.29 15.99
C ASN A 157 -1.32 -7.33 15.15
N ASP A 158 -1.96 -6.91 14.06
CA ASP A 158 -2.70 -7.82 13.18
C ASP A 158 -1.74 -8.69 12.35
N LEU A 159 -0.69 -8.08 11.81
CA LEU A 159 0.26 -8.77 10.94
C LEU A 159 1.20 -9.72 11.70
N ASP A 160 1.53 -9.42 12.96
CA ASP A 160 2.34 -10.31 13.81
C ASP A 160 1.54 -11.53 14.30
N GLN A 161 0.20 -11.53 14.15
CA GLN A 161 -0.65 -12.70 14.44
C GLN A 161 -0.66 -13.74 13.31
N ILE A 162 -0.18 -13.38 12.11
CA ILE A 162 -0.04 -14.33 11.01
C ILE A 162 0.98 -15.40 11.42
N SER A 163 0.48 -16.59 11.81
CA SER A 163 1.32 -17.68 12.28
C SER A 163 1.69 -18.59 11.12
N SER A 164 2.93 -18.47 10.64
CA SER A 164 3.42 -19.31 9.55
C SER A 164 4.94 -19.37 9.52
N ASP A 165 5.50 -20.56 9.33
CA ASP A 165 6.95 -20.76 9.19
C ASP A 165 7.52 -20.09 7.94
N CYS A 166 6.68 -19.85 6.93
CA CYS A 166 7.07 -19.20 5.68
C CYS A 166 6.86 -17.68 5.66
N TYR A 167 6.31 -17.09 6.73
CA TYR A 167 6.06 -15.66 6.84
C TYR A 167 6.89 -15.02 7.95
N ARG A 168 7.51 -13.88 7.68
CA ARG A 168 8.27 -13.10 8.68
C ARG A 168 8.07 -11.62 8.52
N ASN A 169 7.86 -10.93 9.65
CA ASN A 169 7.82 -9.47 9.75
C ASN A 169 9.14 -8.92 10.27
N TYR A 170 9.58 -7.83 9.65
CA TYR A 170 10.68 -7.01 10.09
C TYR A 170 10.21 -5.56 10.24
N TRP A 171 10.19 -5.07 11.47
CA TRP A 171 9.80 -3.71 11.80
C TRP A 171 11.06 -2.89 12.11
N LEU A 172 11.42 -1.99 11.19
CA LEU A 172 12.68 -1.27 11.22
C LEU A 172 12.44 0.22 11.46
N ASP A 173 13.09 0.78 12.49
CA ASP A 173 13.05 2.21 12.83
C ASP A 173 14.02 3.05 11.98
N LYS A 174 14.93 2.41 11.21
CA LYS A 174 15.98 3.07 10.42
C LYS A 174 16.20 2.38 9.08
N ARG A 175 16.46 3.17 8.03
CA ARG A 175 16.77 2.66 6.69
C ARG A 175 18.08 1.88 6.64
N GLU A 176 19.05 2.26 7.45
CA GLU A 176 20.36 1.60 7.54
C GLU A 176 20.21 0.12 7.89
N LYS A 177 19.25 -0.23 8.75
CA LYS A 177 18.95 -1.64 9.07
C LYS A 177 18.45 -2.42 7.85
N LEU A 178 17.62 -1.81 6.99
CA LEU A 178 17.18 -2.41 5.74
C LEU A 178 18.35 -2.56 4.75
N HIS A 179 19.20 -1.52 4.63
CA HIS A 179 20.40 -1.59 3.80
C HIS A 179 21.30 -2.73 4.24
N ASP A 180 21.54 -2.88 5.54
CA ASP A 180 22.30 -3.98 6.11
C ASP A 180 21.70 -5.36 5.76
N MET A 181 20.37 -5.51 5.81
CA MET A 181 19.71 -6.76 5.43
C MET A 181 19.94 -7.11 3.96
N ILE A 182 19.89 -6.12 3.06
CA ILE A 182 20.15 -6.31 1.63
C ILE A 182 21.63 -6.65 1.42
N GLU A 183 22.57 -5.93 2.06
CA GLU A 183 24.01 -6.14 1.89
C GLU A 183 24.47 -7.49 2.43
N LYS A 184 23.96 -7.91 3.59
CA LYS A 184 24.33 -9.20 4.25
C LYS A 184 23.62 -10.41 3.64
N SER A 185 22.88 -10.26 2.53
CA SER A 185 22.14 -11.34 1.86
C SER A 185 21.25 -12.15 2.81
N THR A 186 20.61 -11.46 3.77
CA THR A 186 19.64 -12.09 4.68
C THR A 186 18.28 -12.28 4.03
N ILE A 187 18.07 -11.69 2.85
CA ILE A 187 16.87 -11.84 2.01
C ILE A 187 17.09 -13.07 1.10
N PRO A 188 16.08 -13.95 0.94
CA PRO A 188 16.20 -15.12 0.09
C PRO A 188 16.60 -14.76 -1.34
N GLU A 189 17.46 -15.58 -1.94
CA GLU A 189 17.82 -15.45 -3.35
C GLU A 189 16.61 -15.68 -4.27
N ASN A 190 16.69 -15.21 -5.49
CA ASN A 190 15.65 -15.37 -6.52
C ASN A 190 14.26 -14.85 -6.06
N SER A 191 14.22 -13.81 -5.22
CA SER A 191 12.99 -13.22 -4.70
C SER A 191 12.34 -12.27 -5.70
N ILE A 192 11.01 -12.13 -5.60
CA ILE A 192 10.22 -11.08 -6.24
C ILE A 192 10.01 -9.96 -5.22
N TYR A 193 10.33 -8.73 -5.58
CA TYR A 193 10.31 -7.58 -4.68
C TYR A 193 9.14 -6.65 -4.98
N TYR A 194 8.44 -6.22 -3.96
CA TYR A 194 7.38 -5.20 -4.01
C TYR A 194 7.83 -4.00 -3.18
N LEU A 195 7.96 -2.84 -3.81
CA LEU A 195 8.50 -1.64 -3.17
C LEU A 195 7.46 -0.52 -3.12
N VAL A 196 7.16 0.00 -1.93
CA VAL A 196 6.24 1.13 -1.73
C VAL A 196 6.83 2.15 -0.75
N GLY A 197 6.88 3.40 -1.18
CA GLY A 197 7.41 4.49 -0.37
C GLY A 197 7.57 5.80 -1.14
N SER A 198 8.39 6.71 -0.63
CA SER A 198 8.77 7.91 -1.36
C SER A 198 9.62 7.57 -2.59
N ASP A 199 9.63 8.45 -3.58
CA ASP A 199 10.41 8.25 -4.80
C ASP A 199 11.88 8.01 -4.49
N THR A 200 12.46 8.80 -3.60
CA THR A 200 13.87 8.63 -3.17
C THR A 200 14.13 7.29 -2.50
N PHE A 201 13.19 6.78 -1.71
CA PHE A 201 13.29 5.47 -1.07
C PHE A 201 13.25 4.34 -2.10
N ILE A 202 12.32 4.41 -3.05
CA ILE A 202 12.18 3.38 -4.10
C ILE A 202 13.41 3.38 -5.01
N ILE A 203 13.90 4.55 -5.44
CA ILE A 203 15.09 4.67 -6.30
C ILE A 203 16.32 4.07 -5.61
N ASP A 204 16.56 4.40 -4.33
CA ASP A 204 17.70 3.86 -3.57
C ASP A 204 17.62 2.32 -3.48
N LEU A 205 16.43 1.77 -3.19
CA LEU A 205 16.26 0.32 -3.14
C LEU A 205 16.46 -0.36 -4.49
N ILE A 206 15.96 0.21 -5.58
CA ILE A 206 16.15 -0.32 -6.93
C ILE A 206 17.64 -0.38 -7.25
N HIS A 207 18.40 0.68 -6.97
CA HIS A 207 19.84 0.71 -7.21
C HIS A 207 20.57 -0.38 -6.41
N ARG A 208 20.24 -0.57 -5.13
CA ARG A 208 20.84 -1.60 -4.29
C ARG A 208 20.52 -3.00 -4.78
N LEU A 209 19.26 -3.28 -5.09
CA LEU A 209 18.81 -4.59 -5.57
C LEU A 209 19.45 -4.90 -6.94
N LYS A 210 19.52 -3.94 -7.85
CA LYS A 210 20.26 -4.08 -9.13
C LYS A 210 21.75 -4.36 -8.88
N GLY A 211 22.37 -3.68 -7.93
CA GLY A 211 23.76 -3.92 -7.52
C GLY A 211 24.00 -5.34 -6.98
N LYS A 212 22.96 -6.00 -6.47
CA LYS A 212 22.97 -7.42 -6.06
C LYS A 212 22.56 -8.38 -7.17
N GLY A 213 22.37 -7.89 -8.40
CA GLY A 213 22.01 -8.72 -9.55
C GLY A 213 20.51 -9.06 -9.64
N VAL A 214 19.64 -8.40 -8.89
CA VAL A 214 18.18 -8.61 -9.01
C VAL A 214 17.71 -8.08 -10.36
N PRO A 215 17.05 -8.91 -11.18
CA PRO A 215 16.47 -8.48 -12.45
C PRO A 215 15.39 -7.43 -12.23
N ILE A 216 15.31 -6.46 -13.15
CA ILE A 216 14.36 -5.35 -13.01
C ILE A 216 12.90 -5.80 -13.11
N GLU A 217 12.63 -6.84 -13.86
CA GLU A 217 11.33 -7.49 -13.99
C GLU A 217 10.84 -8.15 -12.70
N ASP A 218 11.74 -8.37 -11.75
CA ASP A 218 11.42 -8.91 -10.43
C ASP A 218 11.18 -7.81 -9.38
N ILE A 219 11.19 -6.55 -9.79
CA ILE A 219 10.95 -5.40 -8.90
C ILE A 219 9.62 -4.73 -9.28
N MET A 220 8.61 -4.92 -8.43
CA MET A 220 7.28 -4.33 -8.57
C MET A 220 7.22 -3.02 -7.79
N ILE A 221 6.70 -1.96 -8.41
CA ILE A 221 6.51 -0.65 -7.75
C ILE A 221 5.10 -0.12 -8.00
N ASP A 222 4.49 0.51 -6.99
CA ASP A 222 3.17 1.15 -7.11
C ASP A 222 3.30 2.53 -7.78
N LYS A 223 3.69 2.53 -9.05
CA LYS A 223 3.80 3.74 -9.88
C LYS A 223 3.08 3.55 -11.21
N LYS A 224 2.62 4.65 -11.78
CA LYS A 224 2.02 4.61 -13.12
C LYS A 224 3.08 4.22 -14.16
N PRO A 225 2.69 3.43 -15.18
CA PRO A 225 3.63 2.96 -16.23
C PRO A 225 4.46 4.08 -16.87
N GLU A 226 3.86 5.24 -17.13
CA GLU A 226 4.54 6.40 -17.71
C GLU A 226 5.65 6.99 -16.83
N PHE A 227 5.68 6.68 -15.55
CA PHE A 227 6.71 7.13 -14.61
C PHE A 227 7.75 6.08 -14.26
N ILE A 228 7.50 4.81 -14.60
CA ILE A 228 8.39 3.68 -14.24
C ILE A 228 9.83 3.93 -14.74
N SER A 229 10.01 4.45 -15.96
CA SER A 229 11.33 4.73 -16.52
C SER A 229 12.20 5.63 -15.63
N ARG A 230 11.60 6.53 -14.85
CA ARG A 230 12.32 7.42 -13.93
C ARG A 230 12.93 6.70 -12.73
N PHE A 231 12.40 5.53 -12.42
CA PHE A 231 12.85 4.71 -11.28
C PHE A 231 13.85 3.64 -11.72
N LEU A 232 13.83 3.25 -12.99
CA LEU A 232 14.59 2.12 -13.51
C LEU A 232 15.90 2.52 -14.20
N MET A 233 16.08 3.82 -14.48
CA MET A 233 17.36 4.35 -15.00
C MET A 233 18.41 4.39 -13.90
#